data_951e08c3f4736478fbc2e501c8d819ef
#
_entry.id   951e08c3f4736478fbc2e501c8d819ef
#
_cell.length_a   1.000
_cell.length_b   1.000
_cell.length_c   1.000
_cell.angle_alpha   90.00
_cell.angle_beta   90.00
_cell.angle_gamma   90.00
#
_symmetry.space_group_name_H-M   'P 1'
#
loop_
_entity.id
_entity.type
_entity.pdbx_description
1 polymer ?
#
loop_
_entity_poly.entity_id
_entity_poly.type
_entity_poly.pdbx_seq_one_letter_code
_entity_poly.pdbx_strand_id
1 'polypeptide(L)'
;MLTALAQVDDIVEGLDCGVNDYLTKPFHFIELQDRLRALLRGFNAQTASVMVGDWLLKPHSGIIKDPDGRAVLLGCARHRKWAQIRVSDHGPGIGGDPERLFRRFARDDDGTARQGYGLDLALARDVANRYGGSVAVESSSPSGTTMLLSFPLA
;
A
#
# COMPACT_ATOMS: atom_id res chain seq x y z
N MET A 1 10.19 4.02 -9.83
CA MET A 1 11.25 3.90 -8.78
C MET A 1 11.56 5.28 -8.20
N LEU A 2 11.80 5.41 -6.89
CA LEU A 2 12.21 6.66 -6.23
C LEU A 2 13.70 6.54 -5.85
N THR A 3 14.54 7.47 -6.32
CA THR A 3 15.99 7.39 -6.12
C THR A 3 16.65 8.76 -5.88
N ALA A 4 17.82 8.74 -5.28
CA ALA A 4 18.70 9.91 -5.16
C ALA A 4 19.69 10.00 -6.34
N LEU A 5 19.80 8.97 -7.18
CA LEU A 5 20.69 8.94 -8.33
C LEU A 5 20.02 9.69 -9.50
N ALA A 6 20.68 10.72 -10.02
CA ALA A 6 20.14 11.62 -11.02
C ALA A 6 20.95 11.63 -12.34
N GLN A 7 21.94 10.74 -12.48
CA GLN A 7 22.70 10.64 -13.71
C GLN A 7 21.92 9.89 -14.78
N VAL A 8 22.11 10.28 -16.04
CA VAL A 8 21.35 9.71 -17.16
C VAL A 8 21.59 8.21 -17.30
N ASP A 9 22.80 7.76 -17.03
CA ASP A 9 23.17 6.34 -17.12
C ASP A 9 22.45 5.49 -16.07
N ASP A 10 22.28 6.01 -14.83
CA ASP A 10 21.52 5.33 -13.76
C ASP A 10 20.01 5.23 -14.09
N ILE A 11 19.49 6.23 -14.82
CA ILE A 11 18.09 6.25 -15.26
C ILE A 11 17.86 5.20 -16.34
N VAL A 12 18.77 5.09 -17.29
CA VAL A 12 18.71 4.11 -18.38
C VAL A 12 18.82 2.69 -17.83
N GLU A 13 19.78 2.42 -16.93
CA GLU A 13 19.93 1.13 -16.28
C GLU A 13 18.69 0.73 -15.47
N GLY A 14 18.08 1.70 -14.75
CA GLY A 14 16.83 1.47 -14.01
C GLY A 14 15.66 1.11 -14.93
N LEU A 15 15.53 1.75 -16.07
CA LEU A 15 14.48 1.45 -17.06
C LEU A 15 14.70 0.09 -17.73
N ASP A 16 15.93 -0.27 -18.03
CA ASP A 16 16.28 -1.59 -18.60
C ASP A 16 16.01 -2.74 -17.62
N CYS A 17 16.05 -2.46 -16.31
CA CYS A 17 15.65 -3.41 -15.26
C CYS A 17 14.13 -3.57 -15.09
N GLY A 18 13.30 -3.02 -16.01
CA GLY A 18 11.84 -3.17 -15.99
C GLY A 18 11.10 -2.15 -15.12
N VAL A 19 11.73 -1.05 -14.75
CA VAL A 19 11.08 0.04 -14.04
C VAL A 19 10.22 0.86 -15.02
N ASN A 20 8.92 0.94 -14.76
CA ASN A 20 7.96 1.61 -15.65
C ASN A 20 8.05 3.14 -15.60
N ASP A 21 8.61 3.73 -14.54
CA ASP A 21 8.85 5.17 -14.42
C ASP A 21 9.89 5.47 -13.35
N TYR A 22 10.52 6.63 -13.44
CA TYR A 22 11.64 7.04 -12.63
C TYR A 22 11.41 8.44 -12.05
N LEU A 23 11.63 8.62 -10.75
CA LEU A 23 11.49 9.90 -10.08
C LEU A 23 12.68 10.14 -9.15
N THR A 24 13.44 11.22 -9.42
CA THR A 24 14.61 11.60 -8.64
C THR A 24 14.25 12.46 -7.44
N LYS A 25 14.97 12.30 -6.34
CA LYS A 25 14.86 13.16 -5.17
C LYS A 25 15.82 14.37 -5.31
N PRO A 26 15.41 15.58 -4.92
CA PRO A 26 14.09 15.96 -4.40
C PRO A 26 13.04 16.09 -5.52
N PHE A 27 11.78 15.73 -5.24
CA PHE A 27 10.67 15.83 -6.19
C PHE A 27 9.49 16.60 -5.58
N HIS A 28 8.71 17.23 -6.44
CA HIS A 28 7.45 17.86 -6.03
C HIS A 28 6.33 16.81 -5.97
N PHE A 29 5.48 16.92 -4.97
CA PHE A 29 4.35 15.99 -4.80
C PHE A 29 3.42 15.97 -6.02
N ILE A 30 3.24 17.11 -6.68
CA ILE A 30 2.44 17.24 -7.92
C ILE A 30 3.04 16.37 -9.03
N GLU A 31 4.37 16.36 -9.19
CA GLU A 31 5.03 15.52 -10.19
C GLU A 31 4.81 14.04 -9.94
N LEU A 32 4.95 13.59 -8.68
CA LEU A 32 4.64 12.22 -8.29
C LEU A 32 3.19 11.86 -8.62
N GLN A 33 2.25 12.75 -8.30
CA GLN A 33 0.83 12.54 -8.54
C GLN A 33 0.51 12.42 -10.04
N ASP A 34 1.09 13.26 -10.88
CA ASP A 34 0.87 13.23 -12.33
C ASP A 34 1.49 11.99 -12.98
N ARG A 35 2.67 11.55 -12.52
CA ARG A 35 3.29 10.30 -12.96
C ARG A 35 2.46 9.08 -12.57
N LEU A 36 1.98 9.03 -11.33
CA LEU A 36 1.07 7.96 -10.88
C LEU A 36 -0.22 7.94 -11.72
N ARG A 37 -0.81 9.10 -12.02
CA ARG A 37 -1.98 9.19 -12.91
C ARG A 37 -1.67 8.71 -14.33
N ALA A 38 -0.50 9.01 -14.85
CA ALA A 38 -0.08 8.56 -16.17
C ALA A 38 0.09 7.03 -16.22
N LEU A 39 0.75 6.44 -15.22
CA LEU A 39 0.89 5.00 -15.08
C LEU A 39 -0.48 4.33 -14.97
N LEU A 40 -1.37 4.83 -14.10
CA LEU A 40 -2.71 4.28 -13.92
C LEU A 40 -3.56 4.35 -15.19
N ARG A 41 -3.40 5.38 -16.04
CA ARG A 41 -4.06 5.45 -17.35
C ARG A 41 -3.60 4.36 -18.31
N GLY A 42 -2.30 4.05 -18.31
CA GLY A 42 -1.75 2.94 -19.10
C GLY A 42 -2.25 1.57 -18.63
N PHE A 43 -2.44 1.39 -17.33
CA PHE A 43 -2.97 0.16 -16.75
C PHE A 43 -4.47 -0.05 -17.00
N ASN A 44 -5.25 1.00 -17.13
CA ASN A 44 -6.69 0.91 -17.35
C ASN A 44 -7.07 0.38 -18.76
N ALA A 45 -6.13 0.32 -19.70
CA ALA A 45 -6.45 0.04 -21.08
C ALA A 45 -6.44 -1.45 -21.47
N GLN A 46 -5.65 -2.36 -20.83
CA GLN A 46 -5.52 -3.73 -21.35
C GLN A 46 -4.98 -4.83 -20.42
N THR A 47 -4.74 -4.64 -19.14
CA THR A 47 -4.12 -5.71 -18.34
C THR A 47 -5.09 -6.37 -17.36
N ALA A 48 -5.40 -7.65 -17.60
CA ALA A 48 -6.20 -8.47 -16.69
C ALA A 48 -5.51 -8.66 -15.31
N SER A 49 -4.18 -8.56 -15.27
CA SER A 49 -3.39 -8.65 -14.03
C SER A 49 -1.99 -8.09 -14.22
N VAL A 50 -1.37 -7.62 -13.13
CA VAL A 50 -0.02 -7.05 -13.08
C VAL A 50 0.77 -7.79 -12.02
N MET A 51 1.99 -8.22 -12.35
CA MET A 51 2.94 -8.75 -11.37
C MET A 51 3.78 -7.61 -10.82
N VAL A 52 3.92 -7.54 -9.48
CA VAL A 52 4.79 -6.61 -8.77
C VAL A 52 5.68 -7.44 -7.85
N GLY A 53 6.88 -7.77 -8.31
CA GLY A 53 7.67 -8.83 -7.70
C GLY A 53 6.88 -10.15 -7.76
N ASP A 54 6.75 -10.82 -6.64
CA ASP A 54 6.00 -12.09 -6.51
C ASP A 54 4.49 -11.90 -6.24
N TRP A 55 4.02 -10.64 -6.23
CA TRP A 55 2.63 -10.31 -5.97
C TRP A 55 1.84 -10.12 -7.26
N LEU A 56 0.64 -10.69 -7.32
CA LEU A 56 -0.29 -10.54 -8.44
C LEU A 56 -1.38 -9.52 -8.11
N LEU A 57 -1.38 -8.39 -8.80
CA LEU A 57 -2.42 -7.37 -8.71
C LEU A 57 -3.43 -7.55 -9.84
N LYS A 58 -4.71 -7.59 -9.50
CA LYS A 58 -5.85 -7.59 -10.44
C LYS A 58 -6.60 -6.26 -10.30
N PRO A 59 -6.27 -5.22 -11.09
CA PRO A 59 -6.79 -3.86 -10.90
C PRO A 59 -8.31 -3.76 -10.98
N HIS A 60 -8.94 -4.50 -11.90
CA HIS A 60 -10.39 -4.46 -12.11
C HIS A 60 -11.19 -5.04 -10.93
N SER A 61 -10.65 -6.03 -10.24
CA SER A 61 -11.32 -6.67 -9.11
C SER A 61 -10.86 -6.17 -7.75
N GLY A 62 -9.82 -5.29 -7.72
CA GLY A 62 -9.22 -4.83 -6.48
C GLY A 62 -8.54 -5.94 -5.66
N ILE A 63 -8.15 -7.04 -6.31
CA ILE A 63 -7.53 -8.19 -5.66
C ILE A 63 -6.03 -8.13 -5.82
N ILE A 64 -5.30 -8.26 -4.71
CA ILE A 64 -3.87 -8.53 -4.68
C ILE A 64 -3.69 -9.96 -4.16
N LYS A 65 -2.86 -10.75 -4.83
CA LYS A 65 -2.48 -12.08 -4.33
C LYS A 65 -1.02 -12.10 -3.93
N ASP A 66 -0.75 -12.66 -2.76
CA ASP A 66 0.61 -12.95 -2.30
C ASP A 66 1.21 -14.16 -3.05
N PRO A 67 2.52 -14.46 -2.86
CA PRO A 67 3.16 -15.61 -3.48
C PRO A 67 2.50 -16.95 -3.14
N ASP A 68 1.86 -17.05 -1.98
CA ASP A 68 1.11 -18.25 -1.54
C ASP A 68 -0.30 -18.32 -2.16
N GLY A 69 -0.67 -17.33 -3.01
CA GLY A 69 -1.97 -17.26 -3.67
C GLY A 69 -3.11 -16.74 -2.77
N ARG A 70 -2.81 -16.28 -1.55
CA ARG A 70 -3.80 -15.70 -0.65
C ARG A 70 -4.22 -14.33 -1.18
N ALA A 71 -5.51 -14.03 -1.10
CA ALA A 71 -6.05 -12.79 -1.63
C ALA A 71 -6.09 -11.69 -0.54
N VAL A 72 -5.63 -10.51 -0.92
CA VAL A 72 -5.91 -9.25 -0.22
C VAL A 72 -6.85 -8.44 -1.09
N LEU A 73 -7.97 -8.00 -0.55
CA LEU A 73 -8.99 -7.22 -1.24
C LEU A 73 -8.77 -5.73 -0.98
N LEU A 74 -8.78 -4.94 -2.05
CA LEU A 74 -8.77 -3.48 -1.96
C LEU A 74 -10.14 -2.94 -2.37
N GLY A 75 -10.79 -2.21 -1.47
CA GLY A 75 -12.02 -1.50 -1.74
C GLY A 75 -11.83 0.01 -1.57
N CYS A 76 -12.37 0.80 -2.50
CA CYS A 76 -12.40 2.25 -2.39
C CYS A 76 -13.84 2.74 -2.43
N ALA A 77 -14.20 3.64 -1.52
CA ALA A 77 -15.53 4.23 -1.46
C ALA A 77 -15.45 5.71 -1.04
N ARG A 78 -16.43 6.47 -1.48
CA ARG A 78 -16.69 7.80 -0.94
C ARG A 78 -17.80 7.70 0.11
N HIS A 79 -17.53 8.19 1.31
CA HIS A 79 -18.54 8.33 2.35
C HIS A 79 -18.61 9.80 2.80
N ARG A 80 -19.67 10.51 2.38
CA ARG A 80 -19.84 11.96 2.63
C ARG A 80 -18.63 12.77 2.14
N LYS A 81 -17.87 13.37 3.06
CA LYS A 81 -16.65 14.16 2.80
C LYS A 81 -15.35 13.34 2.97
N TRP A 82 -15.46 12.01 2.98
CA TRP A 82 -14.32 11.13 3.20
C TRP A 82 -14.10 10.19 2.02
N ALA A 83 -12.86 10.08 1.57
CA ALA A 83 -12.41 8.96 0.78
C ALA A 83 -12.00 7.84 1.73
N GLN A 84 -12.53 6.65 1.53
CA GLN A 84 -12.26 5.47 2.34
C GLN A 84 -11.62 4.38 1.49
N ILE A 85 -10.52 3.81 1.99
CA ILE A 85 -9.84 2.67 1.40
C ILE A 85 -9.88 1.54 2.43
N ARG A 86 -10.42 0.39 2.03
CA ARG A 86 -10.42 -0.84 2.82
C ARG A 86 -9.41 -1.80 2.25
N VAL A 87 -8.60 -2.37 3.14
CA VAL A 87 -7.65 -3.44 2.82
C VAL A 87 -8.04 -4.64 3.66
N SER A 88 -8.51 -5.70 3.03
CA SER A 88 -9.00 -6.90 3.73
C SER A 88 -8.18 -8.12 3.36
N ASP A 89 -7.66 -8.83 4.34
CA ASP A 89 -6.98 -10.10 4.18
C ASP A 89 -7.83 -11.28 4.72
N HIS A 90 -7.34 -12.50 4.51
CA HIS A 90 -7.91 -13.74 5.01
C HIS A 90 -6.92 -14.45 5.97
N GLY A 91 -6.15 -13.67 6.71
CA GLY A 91 -5.21 -14.15 7.72
C GLY A 91 -5.91 -14.63 9.00
N PRO A 92 -5.14 -15.02 10.01
CA PRO A 92 -5.67 -15.51 11.30
C PRO A 92 -6.30 -14.40 12.17
N GLY A 93 -6.33 -13.17 11.68
CA GLY A 93 -6.75 -12.00 12.44
C GLY A 93 -5.65 -11.46 13.36
N ILE A 94 -6.05 -10.53 14.21
CA ILE A 94 -5.18 -9.84 15.16
C ILE A 94 -5.55 -10.33 16.56
N GLY A 95 -4.57 -10.89 17.28
CA GLY A 95 -4.74 -11.27 18.69
C GLY A 95 -4.68 -10.07 19.61
N GLY A 96 -5.59 -9.97 20.57
CA GLY A 96 -5.58 -8.93 21.60
C GLY A 96 -6.03 -7.55 21.09
N ASP A 97 -5.45 -6.48 21.65
CA ASP A 97 -5.81 -5.10 21.32
C ASP A 97 -5.20 -4.65 19.98
N PRO A 98 -6.01 -4.39 18.93
CA PRO A 98 -5.53 -3.95 17.61
C PRO A 98 -4.74 -2.63 17.66
N GLU A 99 -4.98 -1.77 18.65
CA GLU A 99 -4.25 -0.51 18.78
C GLU A 99 -2.75 -0.70 19.04
N ARG A 100 -2.34 -1.85 19.56
CA ARG A 100 -0.93 -2.19 19.73
C ARG A 100 -0.15 -2.18 18.42
N LEU A 101 -0.77 -2.57 17.30
CA LEU A 101 -0.12 -2.64 15.98
C LEU A 101 0.37 -1.28 15.48
N PHE A 102 -0.22 -0.20 15.96
CA PHE A 102 0.14 1.16 15.56
C PHE A 102 1.20 1.80 16.48
N ARG A 103 1.68 1.08 17.47
CA ARG A 103 2.82 1.51 18.30
C ARG A 103 4.12 1.19 17.58
N ARG A 104 5.06 2.12 17.62
CA ARG A 104 6.40 1.89 17.05
C ARG A 104 7.07 0.70 17.72
N PHE A 105 7.69 -0.16 16.93
CA PHE A 105 8.37 -1.39 17.38
C PHE A 105 7.44 -2.44 18.01
N ALA A 106 6.12 -2.31 17.84
CA ALA A 106 5.19 -3.34 18.27
C ALA A 106 5.36 -4.60 17.38
N ARG A 107 5.46 -5.74 18.03
CA ARG A 107 5.49 -7.06 17.40
C ARG A 107 4.42 -7.91 18.05
N ASP A 108 3.80 -8.79 17.28
CA ASP A 108 3.06 -9.91 17.85
C ASP A 108 4.07 -10.97 18.32
N ASP A 109 3.97 -11.37 19.59
CA ASP A 109 4.88 -12.31 20.26
C ASP A 109 4.63 -13.77 19.88
N ASP A 110 3.89 -14.05 18.83
CA ASP A 110 3.50 -15.42 18.43
C ASP A 110 4.59 -16.22 17.72
N GLY A 111 5.88 -15.84 17.90
CA GLY A 111 7.03 -16.69 17.55
C GLY A 111 7.25 -16.91 16.05
N THR A 112 6.40 -16.41 15.16
CA THR A 112 6.64 -16.42 13.73
C THR A 112 7.54 -15.26 13.37
N ALA A 113 8.80 -15.55 13.05
CA ALA A 113 9.83 -14.60 12.67
C ALA A 113 9.49 -13.94 11.32
N ARG A 114 8.47 -13.08 11.28
CA ARG A 114 8.27 -12.17 10.14
C ARG A 114 9.32 -11.08 10.22
N GLN A 115 10.15 -10.99 9.21
CA GLN A 115 11.13 -9.93 9.04
C GLN A 115 10.39 -8.58 8.96
N GLY A 116 10.49 -7.74 9.98
CA GLY A 116 9.94 -6.39 10.00
C GLY A 116 10.29 -5.70 11.31
N TYR A 117 10.47 -4.37 11.25
CA TYR A 117 10.86 -3.56 12.41
C TYR A 117 9.66 -3.10 13.25
N GLY A 118 8.41 -3.46 12.88
CA GLY A 118 7.19 -3.01 13.56
C GLY A 118 6.98 -1.49 13.44
N LEU A 119 7.38 -0.90 12.32
CA LEU A 119 7.28 0.54 12.06
C LEU A 119 6.24 0.89 11.02
N ASP A 120 5.86 -0.05 10.15
CA ASP A 120 5.08 0.21 8.93
C ASP A 120 3.70 0.78 9.23
N LEU A 121 2.95 0.17 10.14
CA LEU A 121 1.60 0.64 10.52
C LEU A 121 1.65 1.92 11.36
N ALA A 122 2.66 2.08 12.22
CA ALA A 122 2.88 3.33 12.95
C ALA A 122 3.16 4.48 11.99
N LEU A 123 4.03 4.27 10.99
CA LEU A 123 4.33 5.25 9.96
C LEU A 123 3.11 5.56 9.09
N ALA A 124 2.35 4.54 8.68
CA ALA A 124 1.13 4.72 7.91
C ALA A 124 0.11 5.60 8.66
N ARG A 125 -0.05 5.37 9.97
CA ARG A 125 -0.92 6.20 10.83
C ARG A 125 -0.40 7.64 10.96
N ASP A 126 0.90 7.82 11.18
CA ASP A 126 1.53 9.16 11.27
C ASP A 126 1.32 9.95 9.96
N VAL A 127 1.51 9.29 8.82
CA VAL A 127 1.28 9.90 7.50
C VAL A 127 -0.20 10.25 7.31
N ALA A 128 -1.13 9.33 7.60
CA ALA A 128 -2.56 9.59 7.46
C ALA A 128 -3.00 10.79 8.32
N ASN A 129 -2.58 10.82 9.59
CA ASN A 129 -2.89 11.91 10.52
C ASN A 129 -2.37 13.26 10.02
N ARG A 130 -1.18 13.30 9.42
CA ARG A 130 -0.60 14.53 8.85
C ARG A 130 -1.46 15.14 7.74
N TYR A 131 -2.20 14.30 7.01
CA TYR A 131 -3.13 14.72 5.96
C TYR A 131 -4.59 14.80 6.45
N GLY A 132 -4.82 14.88 7.76
CA GLY A 132 -6.16 14.97 8.35
C GLY A 132 -6.99 13.68 8.22
N GLY A 133 -6.33 12.58 7.87
CA GLY A 133 -6.94 11.28 7.73
C GLY A 133 -6.73 10.39 8.95
N SER A 134 -7.06 9.11 8.82
CA SER A 134 -6.85 8.10 9.86
C SER A 134 -6.59 6.72 9.28
N VAL A 135 -5.94 5.86 10.06
CA VAL A 135 -5.80 4.42 9.81
C VAL A 135 -6.25 3.67 11.06
N ALA A 136 -7.13 2.71 10.89
CA ALA A 136 -7.67 1.90 11.98
C ALA A 136 -7.96 0.46 11.52
N VAL A 137 -8.06 -0.46 12.46
CA VAL A 137 -8.64 -1.78 12.24
C VAL A 137 -10.15 -1.65 12.27
N GLU A 138 -10.83 -1.86 11.14
CA GLU A 138 -12.29 -1.83 11.05
C GLU A 138 -12.91 -3.10 11.64
N SER A 139 -12.29 -4.25 11.35
CA SER A 139 -12.69 -5.55 11.91
C SER A 139 -11.52 -6.51 11.91
N SER A 140 -11.52 -7.46 12.85
CA SER A 140 -10.58 -8.57 12.88
C SER A 140 -11.24 -9.80 13.51
N SER A 141 -10.98 -10.95 12.90
CA SER A 141 -11.49 -12.26 13.32
C SER A 141 -10.50 -13.36 12.93
N PRO A 142 -10.67 -14.60 13.39
CA PRO A 142 -9.83 -15.71 12.93
C PRO A 142 -9.90 -16.01 11.42
N SER A 143 -10.80 -15.38 10.69
CA SER A 143 -10.96 -15.51 9.24
C SER A 143 -10.41 -14.32 8.43
N GLY A 144 -9.82 -13.33 9.08
CA GLY A 144 -9.18 -12.18 8.40
C GLY A 144 -9.27 -10.88 9.15
N THR A 145 -8.58 -9.88 8.60
CA THR A 145 -8.56 -8.51 9.10
C THR A 145 -8.95 -7.54 8.00
N THR A 146 -9.69 -6.50 8.37
CA THR A 146 -9.98 -5.36 7.51
C THR A 146 -9.41 -4.09 8.13
N MET A 147 -8.51 -3.45 7.40
CA MET A 147 -7.96 -2.13 7.72
C MET A 147 -8.76 -1.07 6.98
N LEU A 148 -9.07 0.04 7.65
CA LEU A 148 -9.73 1.21 7.06
C LEU A 148 -8.80 2.41 7.10
N LEU A 149 -8.54 2.97 5.92
CA LEU A 149 -7.91 4.28 5.74
C LEU A 149 -8.98 5.28 5.35
N SER A 150 -8.99 6.46 6.00
CA SER A 150 -9.94 7.53 5.70
C SER A 150 -9.20 8.83 5.50
N PHE A 151 -9.52 9.56 4.43
CA PHE A 151 -8.95 10.86 4.12
C PHE A 151 -10.07 11.86 3.81
N PRO A 152 -9.96 13.13 4.26
CA PRO A 152 -10.92 14.16 3.89
C PRO A 152 -10.84 14.41 2.38
N LEU A 153 -12.02 14.57 1.76
CA LEU A 153 -12.11 15.07 0.40
C LEU A 153 -12.11 16.60 0.45
N ALA A 154 -11.36 17.21 -0.46
CA ALA A 154 -11.38 18.67 -0.64
C ALA A 154 -12.74 19.16 -1.11
#